data_a4cda1478f9b23a97efe6bddf6dc5090
#
_entry.id   a4cda1478f9b23a97efe6bddf6dc5090
#
_cell.length_a   1.000
_cell.length_b   1.000
_cell.length_c   1.000
_cell.angle_alpha   90.00
_cell.angle_beta   90.00
_cell.angle_gamma   90.00
#
_symmetry.space_group_name_H-M   'P 1'
#
loop_
_entity.id
_entity.type
_entity.pdbx_description
1 polymer ?
#
loop_
_entity_poly.entity_id
_entity_poly.type
_entity_poly.pdbx_seq_one_letter_code
_entity_poly.pdbx_strand_id
1 'polypeptide(L)'
;MSTVGESLREVRDRIDAAARRADRDPAEVTLIGASKLVSAERIAEALDAGLTDLGENRAQELLAKAPVLAERAIPPRWHFVGRLQRNKVAALTPWVGCWHSVDRLPLGEAIARRAPGARVLVEVNLADEPTKGGCAPNEVDGLVEALCGLDLHVDGLMTVAPLDGDPRGWFAALRDHGVRLGLRELSMGMSADFEAAIAEGATMVRVGRAIFGARPL
;
A
#
# COMPACT_ATOMS: atom_id res chain seq x y z
N MET A 1 21.86 -17.00 5.86
CA MET A 1 20.60 -16.31 5.55
C MET A 1 20.62 -14.99 6.32
N SER A 2 20.34 -13.87 5.64
CA SER A 2 20.25 -12.56 6.31
C SER A 2 19.11 -12.55 7.33
N THR A 3 19.28 -11.84 8.43
CA THR A 3 18.21 -11.57 9.39
C THR A 3 17.18 -10.61 8.79
N VAL A 4 15.97 -10.55 9.36
CA VAL A 4 14.94 -9.58 8.93
C VAL A 4 15.46 -8.14 9.08
N GLY A 5 16.21 -7.86 10.16
CA GLY A 5 16.79 -6.53 10.41
C GLY A 5 17.84 -6.13 9.38
N GLU A 6 18.70 -7.07 8.94
CA GLU A 6 19.67 -6.82 7.87
C GLU A 6 18.98 -6.56 6.54
N SER A 7 18.01 -7.40 6.16
CA SER A 7 17.22 -7.24 4.95
C SER A 7 16.42 -5.91 4.93
N LEU A 8 15.87 -5.52 6.07
CA LEU A 8 15.16 -4.24 6.20
C LEU A 8 16.09 -3.04 6.00
N ARG A 9 17.30 -3.11 6.57
CA ARG A 9 18.31 -2.06 6.38
C ARG A 9 18.73 -1.95 4.92
N GLU A 10 19.01 -3.08 4.25
CA GLU A 10 19.34 -3.09 2.83
C GLU A 10 18.22 -2.48 1.96
N VAL A 11 16.96 -2.79 2.25
CA VAL A 11 15.82 -2.19 1.55
C VAL A 11 15.76 -0.67 1.77
N ARG A 12 15.99 -0.20 3.00
CA ARG A 12 16.02 1.24 3.29
C ARG A 12 17.16 1.96 2.55
N ASP A 13 18.36 1.39 2.55
CA ASP A 13 19.50 1.95 1.83
C ASP A 13 19.19 2.08 0.33
N ARG A 14 18.50 1.10 -0.25
CA ARG A 14 18.06 1.14 -1.66
C ARG A 14 16.99 2.20 -1.91
N ILE A 15 16.02 2.37 -0.99
CA ILE A 15 15.00 3.44 -1.06
C ILE A 15 15.69 4.80 -1.02
N ASP A 16 16.58 5.02 -0.07
CA ASP A 16 17.35 6.25 0.09
C ASP A 16 18.15 6.59 -1.16
N ALA A 17 18.86 5.59 -1.70
CA ALA A 17 19.62 5.76 -2.92
C ALA A 17 18.73 6.06 -4.14
N ALA A 18 17.56 5.43 -4.25
CA ALA A 18 16.61 5.67 -5.33
C ALA A 18 15.99 7.08 -5.25
N ALA A 19 15.58 7.52 -4.06
CA ALA A 19 15.04 8.86 -3.84
C ALA A 19 16.06 9.94 -4.18
N ARG A 20 17.30 9.83 -3.68
CA ARG A 20 18.37 10.79 -3.99
C ARG A 20 18.71 10.84 -5.49
N ARG A 21 18.69 9.69 -6.21
CA ARG A 21 18.89 9.70 -7.69
C ARG A 21 17.76 10.38 -8.44
N ALA A 22 16.59 10.50 -7.84
CA ALA A 22 15.44 11.21 -8.39
C ALA A 22 15.31 12.65 -7.84
N ASP A 23 16.36 13.19 -7.21
CA ASP A 23 16.38 14.51 -6.57
C ASP A 23 15.24 14.71 -5.55
N ARG A 24 14.88 13.62 -4.81
CA ARG A 24 13.83 13.62 -3.79
C ARG A 24 14.39 13.36 -2.40
N ASP A 25 13.71 13.86 -1.37
CA ASP A 25 14.01 13.51 0.01
C ASP A 25 13.55 12.05 0.28
N PRO A 26 14.45 11.15 0.76
CA PRO A 26 14.07 9.82 1.18
C PRO A 26 12.93 9.79 2.21
N ALA A 27 12.80 10.81 3.06
CA ALA A 27 11.73 10.92 4.05
C ALA A 27 10.32 11.04 3.45
N GLU A 28 10.21 11.38 2.15
CA GLU A 28 8.93 11.40 1.43
C GLU A 28 8.42 9.98 1.07
N VAL A 29 9.26 8.95 1.25
CA VAL A 29 8.92 7.59 0.84
C VAL A 29 8.62 6.71 2.05
N THR A 30 7.37 6.36 2.23
CA THR A 30 6.93 5.40 3.26
C THR A 30 7.19 3.97 2.79
N LEU A 31 7.97 3.22 3.58
CA LEU A 31 8.16 1.78 3.37
C LEU A 31 7.06 0.99 4.10
N ILE A 32 6.22 0.30 3.34
CA ILE A 32 5.19 -0.60 3.86
C ILE A 32 5.68 -2.05 3.70
N GLY A 33 5.85 -2.74 4.84
CA GLY A 33 6.21 -4.16 4.85
C GLY A 33 5.01 -5.03 4.47
N ALA A 34 5.01 -5.63 3.27
CA ALA A 34 3.93 -6.50 2.81
C ALA A 34 3.99 -7.85 3.54
N SER A 35 3.14 -8.03 4.54
CA SER A 35 3.17 -9.10 5.56
C SER A 35 2.38 -10.35 5.18
N LYS A 36 1.84 -10.43 3.96
CA LYS A 36 1.10 -11.60 3.47
C LYS A 36 1.88 -12.89 3.64
N LEU A 37 1.27 -13.88 4.31
CA LEU A 37 1.86 -15.19 4.65
C LEU A 37 3.11 -15.11 5.55
N VAL A 38 3.33 -14.01 6.23
CA VAL A 38 4.40 -13.82 7.23
C VAL A 38 3.82 -14.03 8.61
N SER A 39 4.52 -14.77 9.49
CA SER A 39 4.07 -14.99 10.87
C SER A 39 4.19 -13.73 11.72
N ALA A 40 3.42 -13.65 12.82
CA ALA A 40 3.45 -12.51 13.73
C ALA A 40 4.83 -12.33 14.38
N GLU A 41 5.54 -13.43 14.68
CA GLU A 41 6.89 -13.41 15.26
C GLU A 41 7.89 -12.76 14.28
N ARG A 42 7.83 -13.15 13.00
CA ARG A 42 8.71 -12.60 11.98
C ARG A 42 8.39 -11.13 11.65
N ILE A 43 7.11 -10.75 11.77
CA ILE A 43 6.72 -9.33 11.70
C ILE A 43 7.28 -8.58 12.90
N ALA A 44 7.21 -9.15 14.11
CA ALA A 44 7.75 -8.56 15.32
C ALA A 44 9.25 -8.24 15.18
N GLU A 45 10.05 -9.15 14.59
CA GLU A 45 11.48 -8.89 14.28
C GLU A 45 11.66 -7.65 13.39
N ALA A 46 10.79 -7.44 12.38
CA ALA A 46 10.85 -6.26 11.53
C ALA A 46 10.46 -4.97 12.27
N LEU A 47 9.45 -5.04 13.14
CA LEU A 47 9.04 -3.92 14.00
C LEU A 47 10.15 -3.54 14.98
N ASP A 48 10.84 -4.53 15.59
CA ASP A 48 12.00 -4.29 16.48
C ASP A 48 13.17 -3.66 15.72
N ALA A 49 13.32 -3.96 14.43
CA ALA A 49 14.27 -3.31 13.53
C ALA A 49 13.78 -1.94 13.00
N GLY A 50 12.65 -1.44 13.52
CA GLY A 50 12.13 -0.10 13.25
C GLY A 50 11.18 0.01 12.06
N LEU A 51 10.65 -1.09 11.49
CA LEU A 51 9.55 -1.00 10.55
C LEU A 51 8.29 -0.51 11.29
N THR A 52 7.53 0.41 10.71
CA THR A 52 6.36 1.03 11.36
C THR A 52 5.06 0.72 10.62
N ASP A 53 5.13 0.47 9.32
CA ASP A 53 3.97 0.32 8.43
C ASP A 53 3.90 -1.09 7.85
N LEU A 54 2.74 -1.73 7.97
CA LEU A 54 2.50 -3.08 7.49
C LEU A 54 1.35 -3.09 6.49
N GLY A 55 1.54 -3.79 5.37
CA GLY A 55 0.52 -3.99 4.35
C GLY A 55 -0.03 -5.43 4.37
N GLU A 56 -1.34 -5.56 4.47
CA GLU A 56 -2.01 -6.85 4.43
C GLU A 56 -3.03 -6.91 3.30
N ASN A 57 -3.13 -8.02 2.61
CA ASN A 57 -4.06 -8.19 1.50
C ASN A 57 -5.15 -9.25 1.75
N ARG A 58 -5.17 -9.87 2.90
CA ARG A 58 -6.22 -10.82 3.33
C ARG A 58 -6.79 -10.44 4.68
N ALA A 59 -8.11 -10.22 4.72
CA ALA A 59 -8.79 -9.82 5.94
C ALA A 59 -8.55 -10.80 7.11
N GLN A 60 -8.57 -12.11 6.84
CA GLN A 60 -8.35 -13.13 7.87
C GLN A 60 -6.95 -13.05 8.47
N GLU A 61 -5.92 -12.79 7.63
CA GLU A 61 -4.54 -12.66 8.10
C GLU A 61 -4.37 -11.41 8.97
N LEU A 62 -4.94 -10.27 8.55
CA LEU A 62 -4.91 -9.05 9.35
C LEU A 62 -5.58 -9.25 10.70
N LEU A 63 -6.79 -9.82 10.72
CA LEU A 63 -7.55 -10.07 11.95
C LEU A 63 -6.86 -11.04 12.92
N ALA A 64 -6.05 -11.96 12.39
CA ALA A 64 -5.25 -12.86 13.23
C ALA A 64 -3.99 -12.18 13.81
N LYS A 65 -3.36 -11.27 13.05
CA LYS A 65 -2.08 -10.64 13.40
C LYS A 65 -2.24 -9.35 14.20
N ALA A 66 -3.21 -8.51 13.84
CA ALA A 66 -3.34 -7.18 14.42
C ALA A 66 -3.55 -7.18 15.94
N PRO A 67 -4.40 -8.03 16.55
CA PRO A 67 -4.56 -8.06 18.00
C PRO A 67 -3.27 -8.42 18.73
N VAL A 68 -2.51 -9.40 18.21
CA VAL A 68 -1.24 -9.86 18.81
C VAL A 68 -0.18 -8.75 18.76
N LEU A 69 -0.11 -8.04 17.64
CA LEU A 69 0.88 -6.98 17.45
C LEU A 69 0.46 -5.64 18.07
N ALA A 70 -0.81 -5.47 18.43
CA ALA A 70 -1.31 -4.29 19.12
C ALA A 70 -0.84 -4.21 20.59
N GLU A 71 -0.43 -5.33 21.19
CA GLU A 71 0.09 -5.38 22.56
C GLU A 71 1.53 -4.82 22.68
N ARG A 72 2.17 -4.49 21.57
CA ARG A 72 3.51 -3.92 21.57
C ARG A 72 3.50 -2.47 22.04
N ALA A 73 4.61 -2.02 22.61
CA ALA A 73 4.79 -0.62 23.04
C ALA A 73 4.56 0.38 21.89
N ILE A 74 4.92 0.00 20.66
CA ILE A 74 4.65 0.77 19.45
C ILE A 74 3.95 -0.18 18.48
N PRO A 75 2.62 -0.14 18.39
CA PRO A 75 1.88 -0.97 17.44
C PRO A 75 2.10 -0.49 16.00
N PRO A 76 2.09 -1.40 15.02
CA PRO A 76 2.24 -1.04 13.62
C PRO A 76 1.01 -0.28 13.08
N ARG A 77 1.25 0.58 12.10
CA ARG A 77 0.18 1.14 11.28
C ARG A 77 -0.19 0.14 10.19
N TRP A 78 -1.46 -0.27 10.15
CA TRP A 78 -1.92 -1.23 9.17
C TRP A 78 -2.49 -0.56 7.92
N HIS A 79 -2.01 -1.00 6.76
CA HIS A 79 -2.52 -0.67 5.44
C HIS A 79 -3.22 -1.89 4.84
N PHE A 80 -4.44 -1.74 4.40
CA PHE A 80 -5.10 -2.81 3.65
C PHE A 80 -4.88 -2.59 2.16
N VAL A 81 -4.15 -3.51 1.52
CA VAL A 81 -3.66 -3.35 0.14
C VAL A 81 -4.21 -4.41 -0.84
N GLY A 82 -5.04 -5.33 -0.37
CA GLY A 82 -5.65 -6.37 -1.20
C GLY A 82 -7.08 -6.07 -1.59
N ARG A 83 -7.62 -6.83 -2.54
CA ARG A 83 -9.01 -6.68 -2.98
C ARG A 83 -9.97 -6.87 -1.82
N LEU A 84 -10.76 -5.85 -1.51
CA LEU A 84 -11.61 -5.81 -0.32
C LEU A 84 -13.07 -6.13 -0.64
N GLN A 85 -13.63 -7.08 0.11
CA GLN A 85 -15.05 -7.35 0.13
C GLN A 85 -15.75 -6.43 1.15
N ARG A 86 -16.89 -5.83 0.78
CA ARG A 86 -17.66 -4.89 1.64
C ARG A 86 -18.01 -5.48 3.00
N ASN A 87 -18.35 -6.78 3.08
CA ASN A 87 -18.71 -7.46 4.32
C ASN A 87 -17.53 -7.62 5.30
N LYS A 88 -16.29 -7.36 4.88
CA LYS A 88 -15.10 -7.42 5.73
C LYS A 88 -14.75 -6.07 6.35
N VAL A 89 -15.27 -4.97 5.83
CA VAL A 89 -14.93 -3.61 6.28
C VAL A 89 -15.13 -3.46 7.78
N ALA A 90 -16.30 -3.83 8.31
CA ALA A 90 -16.62 -3.66 9.73
C ALA A 90 -15.62 -4.33 10.68
N ALA A 91 -15.15 -5.53 10.34
CA ALA A 91 -14.18 -6.25 11.16
C ALA A 91 -12.76 -5.66 11.08
N LEU A 92 -12.42 -5.03 9.95
CA LEU A 92 -11.11 -4.45 9.73
C LEU A 92 -10.98 -3.01 10.26
N THR A 93 -12.07 -2.29 10.39
CA THR A 93 -12.11 -0.87 10.82
C THR A 93 -11.29 -0.57 12.09
N PRO A 94 -11.27 -1.40 13.15
CA PRO A 94 -10.48 -1.10 14.34
C PRO A 94 -8.96 -1.11 14.11
N TRP A 95 -8.51 -1.67 13.01
CA TRP A 95 -7.10 -1.94 12.75
C TRP A 95 -6.51 -1.13 11.61
N VAL A 96 -7.29 -0.89 10.55
CA VAL A 96 -6.76 -0.32 9.29
C VAL A 96 -6.69 1.20 9.38
N GLY A 97 -5.47 1.74 9.27
CA GLY A 97 -5.19 3.16 9.21
C GLY A 97 -5.28 3.76 7.80
N CYS A 98 -5.07 2.94 6.76
CA CYS A 98 -5.19 3.39 5.37
C CYS A 98 -5.67 2.24 4.45
N TRP A 99 -6.67 2.54 3.62
CA TRP A 99 -7.27 1.59 2.68
C TRP A 99 -6.80 1.88 1.27
N HIS A 100 -5.93 1.04 0.70
CA HIS A 100 -5.31 1.30 -0.60
C HIS A 100 -6.11 0.78 -1.81
N SER A 101 -7.09 -0.09 -1.57
CA SER A 101 -7.76 -0.84 -2.63
C SER A 101 -9.22 -0.45 -2.84
N VAL A 102 -9.51 0.86 -2.79
CA VAL A 102 -10.87 1.36 -3.06
C VAL A 102 -11.04 1.54 -4.55
N ASP A 103 -11.75 0.60 -5.17
CA ASP A 103 -11.93 0.50 -6.62
C ASP A 103 -13.35 0.80 -7.11
N ARG A 104 -14.28 1.11 -6.21
CA ARG A 104 -15.69 1.37 -6.53
C ARG A 104 -16.43 2.10 -5.41
N LEU A 105 -17.40 2.92 -5.75
CA LEU A 105 -18.18 3.72 -4.81
C LEU A 105 -18.84 2.90 -3.69
N PRO A 106 -19.50 1.73 -3.94
CA PRO A 106 -20.13 0.95 -2.86
C PRO A 106 -19.14 0.44 -1.80
N LEU A 107 -17.84 0.35 -2.11
CA LEU A 107 -16.82 0.03 -1.13
C LEU A 107 -16.48 1.25 -0.29
N GLY A 108 -16.29 2.42 -0.90
CA GLY A 108 -16.09 3.69 -0.20
C GLY A 108 -17.23 4.00 0.77
N GLU A 109 -18.48 3.86 0.34
CA GLU A 109 -19.67 4.00 1.20
C GLU A 109 -19.64 3.05 2.41
N ALA A 110 -19.20 1.80 2.19
CA ALA A 110 -19.10 0.85 3.31
C ALA A 110 -18.00 1.25 4.31
N ILE A 111 -16.89 1.82 3.83
CA ILE A 111 -15.81 2.33 4.68
C ILE A 111 -16.30 3.59 5.42
N ALA A 112 -16.84 4.59 4.72
CA ALA A 112 -17.34 5.83 5.33
C ALA A 112 -18.34 5.59 6.47
N ARG A 113 -19.30 4.65 6.26
CA ARG A 113 -20.26 4.27 7.31
C ARG A 113 -19.66 3.65 8.55
N ARG A 114 -18.49 3.00 8.46
CA ARG A 114 -17.86 2.25 9.57
C ARG A 114 -16.67 2.96 10.16
N ALA A 115 -16.01 3.77 9.37
CA ALA A 115 -14.82 4.53 9.71
C ALA A 115 -14.91 5.95 9.10
N PRO A 116 -15.77 6.84 9.64
CA PRO A 116 -15.81 8.23 9.22
C PRO A 116 -14.43 8.87 9.29
N GLY A 117 -14.05 9.66 8.30
CA GLY A 117 -12.73 10.26 8.20
C GLY A 117 -11.59 9.30 7.83
N ALA A 118 -11.89 8.06 7.41
CA ALA A 118 -10.85 7.10 7.05
C ALA A 118 -10.03 7.58 5.85
N ARG A 119 -8.72 7.31 5.90
CA ARG A 119 -7.79 7.55 4.78
C ARG A 119 -7.93 6.46 3.72
N VAL A 120 -8.16 6.86 2.49
CA VAL A 120 -8.32 5.94 1.36
C VAL A 120 -7.46 6.33 0.17
N LEU A 121 -7.00 5.33 -0.59
CA LEU A 121 -6.42 5.50 -1.91
C LEU A 121 -7.32 4.79 -2.93
N VAL A 122 -7.46 5.38 -4.12
CA VAL A 122 -8.19 4.75 -5.22
C VAL A 122 -7.25 3.80 -5.96
N GLU A 123 -7.63 2.52 -6.04
CA GLU A 123 -6.90 1.53 -6.83
C GLU A 123 -7.28 1.66 -8.30
N VAL A 124 -6.25 1.82 -9.16
CA VAL A 124 -6.38 1.98 -10.61
C VAL A 124 -5.77 0.80 -11.34
N ASN A 125 -6.55 0.14 -12.18
CA ASN A 125 -6.11 -0.93 -13.07
C ASN A 125 -5.62 -0.34 -14.41
N LEU A 126 -4.40 0.18 -14.40
CA LEU A 126 -3.83 0.88 -15.57
C LEU A 126 -3.64 -0.03 -16.79
N ALA A 127 -3.38 -1.31 -16.58
CA ALA A 127 -3.10 -2.27 -17.63
C ALA A 127 -4.36 -2.99 -18.17
N ASP A 128 -5.55 -2.65 -17.64
CA ASP A 128 -6.82 -3.29 -18.01
C ASP A 128 -6.78 -4.83 -17.90
N GLU A 129 -6.12 -5.33 -16.85
CA GLU A 129 -6.03 -6.77 -16.59
C GLU A 129 -7.30 -7.26 -15.87
N PRO A 130 -8.14 -8.13 -16.48
CA PRO A 130 -9.44 -8.52 -15.92
C PRO A 130 -9.34 -9.24 -14.56
N THR A 131 -8.18 -9.81 -14.23
CA THR A 131 -7.95 -10.57 -12.99
C THR A 131 -7.51 -9.69 -11.82
N LYS A 132 -7.09 -8.44 -12.09
CA LYS A 132 -6.67 -7.47 -11.06
C LYS A 132 -7.86 -6.65 -10.53
N GLY A 133 -7.71 -6.10 -9.32
CA GLY A 133 -8.56 -5.05 -8.78
C GLY A 133 -8.24 -3.70 -9.42
N GLY A 134 -9.04 -2.70 -9.05
CA GLY A 134 -8.88 -1.33 -9.51
C GLY A 134 -9.98 -0.90 -10.48
N CYS A 135 -10.34 0.38 -10.45
CA CYS A 135 -11.21 0.98 -11.46
C CYS A 135 -10.44 1.20 -12.79
N ALA A 136 -11.16 1.33 -13.88
CA ALA A 136 -10.55 1.66 -15.16
C ALA A 136 -9.97 3.09 -15.13
N PRO A 137 -8.90 3.39 -15.91
CA PRO A 137 -8.27 4.71 -15.92
C PRO A 137 -9.22 5.87 -16.22
N ASN A 138 -10.22 5.64 -17.07
CA ASN A 138 -11.24 6.63 -17.42
C ASN A 138 -12.33 6.83 -16.35
N GLU A 139 -12.38 5.97 -15.33
CA GLU A 139 -13.35 6.06 -14.22
C GLU A 139 -12.76 6.75 -12.99
N VAL A 140 -11.42 6.96 -12.95
CA VAL A 140 -10.70 7.47 -11.76
C VAL A 140 -11.28 8.79 -11.28
N ASP A 141 -11.50 9.74 -12.18
CA ASP A 141 -11.96 11.09 -11.82
C ASP A 141 -13.34 11.07 -11.15
N GLY A 142 -14.29 10.38 -11.79
CA GLY A 142 -15.64 10.25 -11.26
C GLY A 142 -15.66 9.49 -9.92
N LEU A 143 -14.80 8.48 -9.76
CA LEU A 143 -14.70 7.74 -8.50
C LEU A 143 -14.10 8.61 -7.40
N VAL A 144 -13.02 9.34 -7.67
CA VAL A 144 -12.39 10.27 -6.71
C VAL A 144 -13.41 11.34 -6.27
N GLU A 145 -14.10 11.97 -7.21
CA GLU A 145 -15.14 12.98 -6.92
C GLU A 145 -16.24 12.39 -6.04
N ALA A 146 -16.76 11.21 -6.39
CA ALA A 146 -17.81 10.55 -5.62
C ALA A 146 -17.34 10.16 -4.20
N LEU A 147 -16.09 9.73 -4.03
CA LEU A 147 -15.52 9.40 -2.72
C LEU A 147 -15.26 10.64 -1.87
N CYS A 148 -14.82 11.75 -2.47
CA CYS A 148 -14.68 13.04 -1.78
C CYS A 148 -16.03 13.59 -1.28
N GLY A 149 -17.15 13.18 -1.88
CA GLY A 149 -18.50 13.47 -1.40
C GLY A 149 -18.92 12.65 -0.16
N LEU A 150 -18.12 11.66 0.24
CA LEU A 150 -18.30 10.87 1.46
C LEU A 150 -17.44 11.45 2.60
N ASP A 151 -17.73 11.04 3.83
CA ASP A 151 -16.85 11.34 4.98
C ASP A 151 -15.60 10.45 4.95
N LEU A 152 -14.70 10.72 3.97
CA LEU A 152 -13.44 10.04 3.73
C LEU A 152 -12.34 11.04 3.36
N HIS A 153 -11.10 10.72 3.71
CA HIS A 153 -9.92 11.41 3.20
C HIS A 153 -9.36 10.64 2.00
N VAL A 154 -9.63 11.12 0.78
CA VAL A 154 -9.06 10.58 -0.45
C VAL A 154 -7.67 11.18 -0.64
N ASP A 155 -6.64 10.47 -0.12
CA ASP A 155 -5.27 11.01 -0.05
C ASP A 155 -4.51 10.79 -1.36
N GLY A 156 -4.88 9.79 -2.17
CA GLY A 156 -4.09 9.44 -3.33
C GLY A 156 -4.60 8.26 -4.15
N LEU A 157 -3.68 7.72 -4.94
CA LEU A 157 -3.92 6.61 -5.86
C LEU A 157 -3.02 5.41 -5.54
N MET A 158 -3.45 4.23 -5.95
CA MET A 158 -2.67 3.00 -5.86
C MET A 158 -2.73 2.23 -7.18
N THR A 159 -1.62 1.59 -7.56
CA THR A 159 -1.61 0.61 -8.66
C THR A 159 -0.67 -0.55 -8.38
N VAL A 160 -0.90 -1.65 -9.10
CA VAL A 160 0.00 -2.81 -9.20
C VAL A 160 0.37 -2.96 -10.68
N ALA A 161 1.58 -2.61 -11.03
CA ALA A 161 2.08 -2.75 -12.40
C ALA A 161 2.06 -4.22 -12.86
N PRO A 162 1.94 -4.49 -14.16
CA PRO A 162 2.18 -5.82 -14.74
C PRO A 162 3.55 -6.37 -14.36
N LEU A 163 3.65 -7.70 -14.26
CA LEU A 163 4.91 -8.35 -13.92
C LEU A 163 5.92 -8.33 -15.07
N ASP A 164 5.43 -8.23 -16.29
CA ASP A 164 6.24 -8.27 -17.50
C ASP A 164 6.43 -6.86 -18.08
N GLY A 165 7.63 -6.59 -18.58
CA GLY A 165 7.98 -5.32 -19.22
C GLY A 165 8.53 -4.25 -18.26
N ASP A 166 8.74 -3.04 -18.79
CA ASP A 166 9.19 -1.89 -17.99
C ASP A 166 8.00 -1.26 -17.25
N PRO A 167 7.98 -1.23 -15.92
CA PRO A 167 6.86 -0.70 -15.15
C PRO A 167 6.77 0.84 -15.16
N ARG A 168 7.80 1.56 -15.63
CA ARG A 168 7.88 3.02 -15.53
C ARG A 168 6.71 3.73 -16.18
N GLY A 169 6.28 3.26 -17.36
CA GLY A 169 5.13 3.85 -18.06
C GLY A 169 3.84 3.80 -17.24
N TRP A 170 3.63 2.71 -16.49
CA TRP A 170 2.46 2.57 -15.61
C TRP A 170 2.56 3.47 -14.37
N PHE A 171 3.76 3.59 -13.79
CA PHE A 171 3.97 4.48 -12.65
C PHE A 171 3.85 5.96 -13.05
N ALA A 172 4.39 6.35 -14.20
CA ALA A 172 4.22 7.68 -14.76
C ALA A 172 2.73 8.00 -15.00
N ALA A 173 1.97 7.07 -15.57
CA ALA A 173 0.53 7.25 -15.76
C ALA A 173 -0.22 7.46 -14.44
N LEU A 174 0.11 6.70 -13.38
CA LEU A 174 -0.50 6.92 -12.07
C LEU A 174 -0.15 8.29 -11.50
N ARG A 175 1.13 8.70 -11.60
CA ARG A 175 1.58 10.04 -11.19
C ARG A 175 0.79 11.13 -11.91
N ASP A 176 0.63 11.03 -13.22
CA ASP A 176 -0.06 12.03 -14.03
C ASP A 176 -1.54 12.16 -13.63
N HIS A 177 -2.22 11.04 -13.30
CA HIS A 177 -3.55 11.07 -12.68
C HIS A 177 -3.53 11.78 -11.32
N GLY A 178 -2.55 11.46 -10.45
CA GLY A 178 -2.41 12.09 -9.14
C GLY A 178 -2.22 13.60 -9.23
N VAL A 179 -1.30 14.05 -10.07
CA VAL A 179 -1.03 15.48 -10.30
C VAL A 179 -2.28 16.21 -10.79
N ARG A 180 -2.97 15.64 -11.79
CA ARG A 180 -4.19 16.23 -12.36
C ARG A 180 -5.33 16.36 -11.34
N LEU A 181 -5.43 15.41 -10.41
CA LEU A 181 -6.46 15.39 -9.36
C LEU A 181 -6.03 16.11 -8.07
N GLY A 182 -4.80 16.64 -8.00
CA GLY A 182 -4.26 17.28 -6.81
C GLY A 182 -4.04 16.31 -5.64
N LEU A 183 -3.90 15.01 -5.93
CA LEU A 183 -3.67 13.96 -4.95
C LEU A 183 -2.17 13.76 -4.69
N ARG A 184 -1.78 13.58 -3.45
CA ARG A 184 -0.37 13.56 -3.04
C ARG A 184 0.20 12.16 -2.93
N GLU A 185 -0.58 11.20 -2.45
CA GLU A 185 -0.09 9.87 -2.14
C GLU A 185 -0.15 8.95 -3.36
N LEU A 186 0.99 8.34 -3.69
CA LEU A 186 1.12 7.38 -4.78
C LEU A 186 1.67 6.07 -4.23
N SER A 187 0.77 5.10 -4.00
CA SER A 187 1.13 3.77 -3.55
C SER A 187 1.41 2.87 -4.75
N MET A 188 2.68 2.72 -5.09
CA MET A 188 3.14 1.92 -6.23
C MET A 188 4.55 1.41 -6.00
N GLY A 189 4.92 0.32 -6.66
CA GLY A 189 6.22 -0.33 -6.48
C GLY A 189 6.23 -1.41 -5.40
N MET A 190 6.86 -2.53 -5.75
CA MET A 190 7.04 -3.73 -4.92
C MET A 190 8.52 -4.15 -4.91
N SER A 191 8.84 -5.31 -4.34
CA SER A 191 10.23 -5.79 -4.18
C SER A 191 11.08 -5.81 -5.46
N ALA A 192 10.46 -5.90 -6.64
CA ALA A 192 11.17 -5.99 -7.91
C ALA A 192 11.32 -4.65 -8.65
N ASP A 193 10.50 -3.64 -8.30
CA ASP A 193 10.30 -2.44 -9.11
C ASP A 193 10.16 -1.14 -8.30
N PHE A 194 10.35 -1.18 -6.97
CA PHE A 194 10.16 -0.01 -6.13
C PHE A 194 11.13 1.14 -6.44
N GLU A 195 12.35 0.87 -6.90
CA GLU A 195 13.28 1.92 -7.30
C GLU A 195 12.75 2.69 -8.55
N ALA A 196 12.20 1.97 -9.52
CA ALA A 196 11.57 2.58 -10.67
C ALA A 196 10.32 3.39 -10.26
N ALA A 197 9.52 2.85 -9.31
CA ALA A 197 8.36 3.56 -8.77
C ALA A 197 8.76 4.86 -8.05
N ILE A 198 9.85 4.84 -7.25
CA ILE A 198 10.37 6.03 -6.57
C ILE A 198 10.82 7.08 -7.58
N ALA A 199 11.50 6.67 -8.66
CA ALA A 199 11.91 7.57 -9.72
C ALA A 199 10.71 8.24 -10.41
N GLU A 200 9.56 7.56 -10.48
CA GLU A 200 8.31 8.08 -11.04
C GLU A 200 7.40 8.74 -9.97
N GLY A 201 7.90 8.99 -8.76
CA GLY A 201 7.19 9.78 -7.76
C GLY A 201 6.44 8.98 -6.69
N ALA A 202 6.66 7.67 -6.53
CA ALA A 202 6.03 6.91 -5.44
C ALA A 202 6.28 7.55 -4.08
N THR A 203 5.23 7.70 -3.27
CA THR A 203 5.30 8.12 -1.86
C THR A 203 5.16 6.95 -0.90
N MET A 204 4.63 5.82 -1.38
CA MET A 204 4.49 4.57 -0.62
C MET A 204 4.95 3.40 -1.48
N VAL A 205 5.88 2.60 -0.97
CA VAL A 205 6.34 1.35 -1.60
C VAL A 205 5.99 0.15 -0.73
N ARG A 206 5.58 -0.98 -1.35
CA ARG A 206 5.09 -2.17 -0.66
C ARG A 206 6.05 -3.33 -0.84
N VAL A 207 6.95 -3.53 0.09
CA VAL A 207 8.04 -4.48 -0.02
C VAL A 207 7.81 -5.68 0.91
N GLY A 208 7.75 -6.88 0.36
CA GLY A 208 7.56 -8.13 1.11
C GLY A 208 8.78 -9.04 1.04
N ARG A 209 9.01 -9.67 -0.11
CA ARG A 209 10.07 -10.68 -0.29
C ARG A 209 11.47 -10.18 0.06
N ALA A 210 11.78 -8.94 -0.23
CA ALA A 210 13.09 -8.38 0.08
C ALA A 210 13.31 -8.17 1.59
N ILE A 211 12.25 -8.05 2.40
CA ILE A 211 12.33 -7.92 3.87
C ILE A 211 12.21 -9.29 4.55
N PHE A 212 11.15 -10.03 4.20
CA PHE A 212 10.75 -11.24 4.93
C PHE A 212 11.26 -12.54 4.29
N GLY A 213 11.95 -12.46 3.13
CA GLY A 213 12.45 -13.64 2.41
C GLY A 213 11.39 -14.31 1.51
N ALA A 214 11.77 -15.45 0.94
CA ALA A 214 10.88 -16.28 0.14
C ALA A 214 9.72 -16.81 1.00
N ARG A 215 8.54 -16.95 0.39
CA ARG A 215 7.37 -17.53 1.06
C ARG A 215 7.62 -19.01 1.32
N PRO A 216 7.19 -19.56 2.48
CA PRO A 216 7.11 -21.01 2.64
C PRO A 216 6.19 -21.56 1.54
N LEU A 217 6.64 -22.68 0.93
CA LEU A 217 5.87 -23.42 -0.08
C LEU A 217 4.63 -24.05 0.52
#